data_a01f5434b35e1dc658729b8b9dffddae
#
_entry.id   a01f5434b35e1dc658729b8b9dffddae
#
_cell.length_a   1.000
_cell.length_b   1.000
_cell.length_c   1.000
_cell.angle_alpha   90.00
_cell.angle_beta   90.00
_cell.angle_gamma   90.00
#
_symmetry.space_group_name_H-M   'P 1'
#
loop_
_entity.id
_entity.type
_entity.pdbx_description
1 polymer ?
#
loop_
_entity_poly.entity_id
_entity_poly.type
_entity_poly.pdbx_seq_one_letter_code
_entity_poly.pdbx_strand_id
1 'polypeptide(L)'
;EISGKSGISVEELMENDEKPSSPFRESFIPYDFDADTLSERLFDMQADLILNKKREESCVVVGRCADVILAYQDNVVNVFIYADMEDKIDRIMKLYSLEDRQKAAKLIKKTEKIRRNYYQYYTDEVWGDKRNKALMINTSAAGVDGAVDLIEAYLKMKGYVE
;
A
#
# COMPACT_ATOMS: atom_id res chain seq x y z
N GLU A 1 -3.32 -5.15 -16.17
CA GLU A 1 -2.23 -4.67 -17.06
C GLU A 1 -0.97 -5.52 -16.88
N ILE A 2 -0.49 -5.75 -15.64
CA ILE A 2 0.68 -6.60 -15.37
C ILE A 2 0.48 -8.02 -15.89
N SER A 3 -0.66 -8.66 -15.62
CA SER A 3 -0.99 -10.01 -16.11
C SER A 3 -0.91 -10.11 -17.65
N GLY A 4 -1.39 -9.08 -18.36
CA GLY A 4 -1.31 -9.05 -19.81
C GLY A 4 0.11 -8.89 -20.39
N LYS A 5 1.02 -8.30 -19.63
CA LYS A 5 2.43 -8.08 -20.05
C LYS A 5 3.35 -9.21 -19.61
N SER A 6 3.08 -9.85 -18.48
CA SER A 6 3.95 -10.87 -17.87
C SER A 6 3.62 -12.30 -18.27
N GLY A 7 2.39 -12.56 -18.75
CA GLY A 7 1.86 -13.91 -18.94
C GLY A 7 1.53 -14.65 -17.64
N ILE A 8 1.65 -13.98 -16.48
CA ILE A 8 1.31 -14.54 -15.17
C ILE A 8 -0.19 -14.34 -14.94
N SER A 9 -0.89 -15.34 -14.40
CA SER A 9 -2.32 -15.26 -14.14
C SER A 9 -2.65 -14.19 -13.08
N VAL A 10 -3.87 -13.64 -13.13
CA VAL A 10 -4.32 -12.65 -12.14
C VAL A 10 -4.35 -13.26 -10.74
N GLU A 11 -4.77 -14.54 -10.63
CA GLU A 11 -4.82 -15.30 -9.38
C GLU A 11 -3.43 -15.42 -8.76
N GLU A 12 -2.44 -15.80 -9.53
CA GLU A 12 -1.05 -15.95 -9.09
C GLU A 12 -0.42 -14.61 -8.69
N LEU A 13 -0.75 -13.53 -9.42
CA LEU A 13 -0.37 -12.17 -9.04
C LEU A 13 -1.00 -11.76 -7.71
N MET A 14 -2.29 -12.05 -7.49
CA MET A 14 -2.98 -11.72 -6.24
C MET A 14 -2.47 -12.52 -5.05
N GLU A 15 -2.10 -13.80 -5.24
CA GLU A 15 -1.52 -14.62 -4.18
C GLU A 15 -0.15 -14.15 -3.72
N ASN A 16 0.64 -13.57 -4.62
CA ASN A 16 1.98 -13.06 -4.34
C ASN A 16 2.02 -11.56 -4.04
N ASP A 17 0.89 -10.90 -4.16
CA ASP A 17 0.74 -9.50 -3.89
C ASP A 17 0.91 -9.20 -2.38
N GLU A 18 1.79 -8.24 -2.04
CA GLU A 18 2.19 -7.92 -0.66
C GLU A 18 2.90 -9.05 0.12
N LYS A 19 3.34 -10.12 -0.55
CA LYS A 19 4.26 -11.08 0.11
C LYS A 19 5.69 -10.55 -0.05
N PRO A 20 6.40 -10.19 1.04
CA PRO A 20 7.83 -9.91 0.94
C PRO A 20 8.56 -11.22 0.64
N SER A 21 9.52 -11.17 -0.27
CA SER A 21 10.53 -12.21 -0.36
C SER A 21 11.21 -12.31 1.00
N SER A 22 11.09 -13.42 1.70
CA SER A 22 11.52 -13.52 3.08
C SER A 22 12.98 -13.99 3.17
N PRO A 23 13.94 -13.16 3.62
CA PRO A 23 15.25 -13.66 4.04
C PRO A 23 15.20 -14.43 5.37
N PHE A 24 14.04 -14.41 6.08
CA PHE A 24 13.80 -15.09 7.34
C PHE A 24 12.60 -16.05 7.23
N ARG A 25 12.65 -16.99 6.30
CA ARG A 25 11.86 -18.21 6.43
C ARG A 25 12.62 -19.10 7.42
N GLU A 26 12.06 -19.22 8.64
CA GLU A 26 12.60 -20.12 9.63
C GLU A 26 12.95 -21.49 9.04
N SER A 27 14.10 -21.97 9.36
CA SER A 27 14.95 -23.08 8.94
C SER A 27 14.33 -24.45 8.70
N PHE A 28 13.14 -24.64 8.16
CA PHE A 28 12.59 -25.99 7.93
C PHE A 28 11.74 -26.18 6.67
N ILE A 29 11.68 -25.19 5.76
CA ILE A 29 11.01 -25.37 4.45
C ILE A 29 12.10 -25.25 3.38
N PRO A 30 12.14 -26.16 2.37
CA PRO A 30 13.07 -26.02 1.26
C PRO A 30 12.95 -24.63 0.66
N TYR A 31 14.09 -23.98 0.46
CA TYR A 31 14.19 -22.66 -0.15
C TYR A 31 13.54 -22.70 -1.52
N ASP A 32 12.37 -22.06 -1.65
CA ASP A 32 11.69 -21.90 -2.92
C ASP A 32 12.25 -20.68 -3.63
N PHE A 33 13.34 -20.90 -4.34
CA PHE A 33 14.06 -19.86 -5.10
C PHE A 33 13.16 -19.18 -6.14
N ASP A 34 12.18 -19.90 -6.67
CA ASP A 34 11.28 -19.37 -7.70
C ASP A 34 10.24 -18.40 -7.13
N ALA A 35 9.78 -18.59 -5.89
CA ALA A 35 8.80 -17.68 -5.27
C ALA A 35 9.41 -16.33 -4.87
N ASP A 36 10.66 -16.29 -4.41
CA ASP A 36 11.36 -15.06 -4.07
C ASP A 36 11.64 -14.23 -5.34
N THR A 37 12.10 -14.89 -6.41
CA THR A 37 12.32 -14.22 -7.71
C THR A 37 11.03 -13.70 -8.35
N LEU A 38 9.89 -14.38 -8.15
CA LEU A 38 8.59 -13.92 -8.66
C LEU A 38 8.13 -12.66 -7.95
N SER A 39 8.26 -12.59 -6.61
CA SER A 39 7.87 -11.42 -5.82
C SER A 39 8.71 -10.19 -6.16
N GLU A 40 10.02 -10.36 -6.37
CA GLU A 40 10.92 -9.28 -6.80
C GLU A 40 10.57 -8.80 -8.21
N ARG A 41 10.39 -9.70 -9.15
CA ARG A 41 9.96 -9.34 -10.51
C ARG A 41 8.60 -8.63 -10.52
N LEU A 42 7.67 -9.05 -9.67
CA LEU A 42 6.38 -8.41 -9.53
C LEU A 42 6.53 -6.98 -9.01
N PHE A 43 7.39 -6.77 -8.01
CA PHE A 43 7.68 -5.43 -7.49
C PHE A 43 8.27 -4.52 -8.58
N ASP A 44 9.27 -4.99 -9.34
CA ASP A 44 9.88 -4.23 -10.43
C ASP A 44 8.85 -3.85 -11.50
N MET A 45 7.99 -4.79 -11.92
CA MET A 45 6.93 -4.52 -12.88
C MET A 45 5.89 -3.52 -12.37
N GLN A 46 5.58 -3.55 -11.07
CA GLN A 46 4.70 -2.57 -10.43
C GLN A 46 5.36 -1.19 -10.38
N ALA A 47 6.66 -1.12 -10.06
CA ALA A 47 7.42 0.13 -10.05
C ALA A 47 7.48 0.77 -11.44
N ASP A 48 7.77 -0.01 -12.47
CA ASP A 48 7.76 0.46 -13.87
C ASP A 48 6.38 0.97 -14.29
N LEU A 49 5.32 0.25 -13.91
CA LEU A 49 3.95 0.68 -14.21
C LEU A 49 3.60 2.01 -13.54
N ILE A 50 3.96 2.20 -12.26
CA ILE A 50 3.75 3.44 -11.51
C ILE A 50 4.49 4.61 -12.17
N LEU A 51 5.77 4.41 -12.52
CA LEU A 51 6.59 5.43 -13.18
C LEU A 51 6.02 5.83 -14.55
N ASN A 52 5.56 4.87 -15.34
CA ASN A 52 4.97 5.13 -16.64
C ASN A 52 3.61 5.85 -16.52
N LYS A 53 2.73 5.40 -15.61
CA LYS A 53 1.45 6.05 -15.38
C LYS A 53 1.60 7.52 -14.94
N LYS A 54 2.55 7.79 -14.05
CA LYS A 54 2.86 9.17 -13.63
C LYS A 54 3.28 10.07 -14.79
N ARG A 55 3.95 9.52 -15.83
CA ARG A 55 4.37 10.28 -17.02
C ARG A 55 3.22 10.53 -18.00
N GLU A 56 2.27 9.63 -18.07
CA GLU A 56 1.18 9.67 -19.03
C GLU A 56 -0.01 10.51 -18.57
N GLU A 57 -0.32 10.47 -17.26
CA GLU A 57 -1.55 11.07 -16.73
C GLU A 57 -1.46 11.39 -15.23
N SER A 58 -2.39 12.21 -14.75
CA SER A 58 -2.63 12.38 -13.32
C SER A 58 -3.29 11.13 -12.76
N CYS A 59 -2.74 10.55 -11.70
CA CYS A 59 -3.24 9.32 -11.14
C CYS A 59 -3.16 9.29 -9.61
N VAL A 60 -4.01 8.47 -9.01
CA VAL A 60 -3.94 8.13 -7.58
C VAL A 60 -3.40 6.72 -7.46
N VAL A 61 -2.30 6.56 -6.75
CA VAL A 61 -1.66 5.26 -6.50
C VAL A 61 -1.84 4.88 -5.03
N VAL A 62 -2.34 3.67 -4.77
CA VAL A 62 -2.58 3.19 -3.42
C VAL A 62 -1.59 2.09 -3.06
N GLY A 63 -0.72 2.37 -2.09
CA GLY A 63 0.27 1.43 -1.58
C GLY A 63 1.44 1.18 -2.56
N ARG A 64 1.96 -0.06 -2.60
CA ARG A 64 3.04 -0.52 -3.50
C ARG A 64 4.34 0.25 -3.39
N CYS A 65 4.64 0.81 -2.22
CA CYS A 65 5.81 1.66 -2.01
C CYS A 65 5.89 2.84 -3.00
N ALA A 66 4.75 3.30 -3.53
CA ALA A 66 4.71 4.35 -4.54
C ALA A 66 5.33 5.67 -4.06
N ASP A 67 5.24 5.96 -2.78
CA ASP A 67 5.87 7.11 -2.14
C ASP A 67 7.41 7.09 -2.23
N VAL A 68 8.03 5.90 -2.18
CA VAL A 68 9.47 5.74 -2.36
C VAL A 68 9.83 5.64 -3.84
N ILE A 69 9.07 4.88 -4.64
CA ILE A 69 9.27 4.80 -6.10
C ILE A 69 9.24 6.18 -6.76
N LEU A 70 8.36 7.07 -6.27
CA LEU A 70 8.18 8.41 -6.78
C LEU A 70 8.92 9.52 -5.98
N ALA A 71 9.80 9.16 -5.03
CA ALA A 71 10.42 10.11 -4.09
C ALA A 71 11.17 11.27 -4.76
N TYR A 72 11.73 11.03 -5.95
CA TYR A 72 12.49 12.02 -6.70
C TYR A 72 11.73 12.57 -7.92
N GLN A 73 10.42 12.38 -7.95
CA GLN A 73 9.57 12.89 -9.02
C GLN A 73 8.85 14.15 -8.61
N ASP A 74 8.74 15.12 -9.53
CA ASP A 74 7.96 16.32 -9.32
C ASP A 74 6.45 16.05 -9.32
N ASN A 75 5.68 16.96 -8.72
CA ASN A 75 4.21 16.92 -8.67
C ASN A 75 3.65 15.62 -8.05
N VAL A 76 4.28 15.15 -6.99
CA VAL A 76 3.84 14.01 -6.19
C VAL A 76 3.43 14.47 -4.80
N VAL A 77 2.28 14.00 -4.33
CA VAL A 77 1.79 14.26 -2.97
C VAL A 77 1.62 12.94 -2.24
N ASN A 78 2.48 12.69 -1.27
CA ASN A 78 2.43 11.50 -0.43
C ASN A 78 1.49 11.74 0.75
N VAL A 79 0.41 10.95 0.81
CA VAL A 79 -0.60 11.00 1.86
C VAL A 79 -0.62 9.68 2.63
N PHE A 80 -0.60 9.74 3.94
CA PHE A 80 -0.80 8.59 4.80
C PHE A 80 -2.13 8.70 5.53
N ILE A 81 -3.01 7.73 5.31
CA ILE A 81 -4.33 7.67 5.92
C ILE A 81 -4.33 6.60 7.01
N TYR A 82 -4.78 6.98 8.20
CA TYR A 82 -4.90 6.08 9.33
C TYR A 82 -6.21 6.29 10.08
N ALA A 83 -6.53 5.40 11.01
CA ALA A 83 -7.71 5.49 11.85
C ALA A 83 -7.45 4.82 13.19
N ASP A 84 -8.27 5.11 14.17
CA ASP A 84 -8.26 4.46 15.46
C ASP A 84 -8.71 3.00 15.34
N MET A 85 -8.24 2.14 16.26
CA MET A 85 -8.45 0.69 16.11
C MET A 85 -9.94 0.32 16.15
N GLU A 86 -10.74 0.99 16.97
CA GLU A 86 -12.18 0.71 17.10
C GLU A 86 -12.92 1.00 15.79
N ASP A 87 -12.63 2.13 15.15
CA ASP A 87 -13.24 2.49 13.87
C ASP A 87 -12.81 1.57 12.74
N LYS A 88 -11.55 1.11 12.76
CA LYS A 88 -11.08 0.07 11.84
C LYS A 88 -11.86 -1.23 12.04
N ILE A 89 -12.10 -1.65 13.29
CA ILE A 89 -12.85 -2.86 13.62
C ILE A 89 -14.27 -2.73 13.09
N ASP A 90 -14.97 -1.64 13.39
CA ASP A 90 -16.35 -1.43 12.95
C ASP A 90 -16.47 -1.42 11.42
N ARG A 91 -15.54 -0.78 10.73
CA ARG A 91 -15.49 -0.76 9.27
C ARG A 91 -15.24 -2.16 8.67
N ILE A 92 -14.30 -2.92 9.23
CA ILE A 92 -13.98 -4.27 8.75
C ILE A 92 -15.12 -5.24 9.02
N MET A 93 -15.77 -5.15 10.20
CA MET A 93 -16.96 -5.94 10.51
C MET A 93 -18.07 -5.69 9.49
N LYS A 94 -18.35 -4.43 9.18
CA LYS A 94 -19.36 -4.05 8.17
C LYS A 94 -18.97 -4.52 6.77
N LEU A 95 -17.72 -4.34 6.37
CA LEU A 95 -17.24 -4.66 5.01
C LEU A 95 -17.26 -6.15 4.72
N TYR A 96 -16.88 -6.98 5.69
CA TYR A 96 -16.78 -8.44 5.55
C TYR A 96 -17.93 -9.20 6.24
N SER A 97 -18.97 -8.48 6.71
CA SER A 97 -20.10 -9.08 7.45
C SER A 97 -19.65 -9.97 8.60
N LEU A 98 -18.63 -9.51 9.36
CA LEU A 98 -18.11 -10.23 10.52
C LEU A 98 -18.92 -9.88 11.76
N GLU A 99 -19.30 -10.89 12.56
CA GLU A 99 -19.98 -10.70 13.84
C GLU A 99 -19.02 -10.62 15.04
N ASP A 100 -17.78 -11.10 14.88
CA ASP A 100 -16.78 -11.21 15.93
C ASP A 100 -15.73 -10.10 15.85
N ARG A 101 -15.78 -9.15 16.80
CA ARG A 101 -14.82 -8.04 16.90
C ARG A 101 -13.37 -8.51 17.07
N GLN A 102 -13.15 -9.63 17.77
CA GLN A 102 -11.79 -10.15 17.97
C GLN A 102 -11.21 -10.71 16.66
N LYS A 103 -12.04 -11.35 15.84
CA LYS A 103 -11.63 -11.80 14.49
C LYS A 103 -11.29 -10.62 13.61
N ALA A 104 -12.11 -9.56 13.61
CA ALA A 104 -11.84 -8.33 12.90
C ALA A 104 -10.52 -7.68 13.34
N ALA A 105 -10.29 -7.55 14.65
CA ALA A 105 -9.05 -7.01 15.19
C ALA A 105 -7.81 -7.83 14.81
N LYS A 106 -7.90 -9.16 14.82
CA LYS A 106 -6.82 -10.05 14.39
C LYS A 106 -6.51 -9.89 12.90
N LEU A 107 -7.55 -9.78 12.07
CA LEU A 107 -7.41 -9.55 10.63
C LEU A 107 -6.69 -8.23 10.36
N ILE A 108 -7.10 -7.14 11.02
CA ILE A 108 -6.47 -5.82 10.89
C ILE A 108 -4.99 -5.89 11.26
N LYS A 109 -4.66 -6.44 12.45
CA LYS A 109 -3.27 -6.56 12.91
C LYS A 109 -2.41 -7.40 11.95
N LYS A 110 -2.97 -8.50 11.41
CA LYS A 110 -2.29 -9.34 10.43
C LYS A 110 -2.00 -8.56 9.15
N THR A 111 -2.99 -7.87 8.59
CA THR A 111 -2.85 -7.07 7.36
C THR A 111 -1.85 -5.93 7.52
N GLU A 112 -1.91 -5.21 8.64
CA GLU A 112 -0.94 -4.14 8.93
C GLU A 112 0.48 -4.68 9.12
N LYS A 113 0.64 -5.87 9.71
CA LYS A 113 1.96 -6.51 9.81
C LYS A 113 2.51 -6.88 8.44
N ILE A 114 1.68 -7.44 7.56
CA ILE A 114 2.07 -7.76 6.18
C ILE A 114 2.53 -6.50 5.44
N ARG A 115 1.75 -5.41 5.50
CA ARG A 115 2.09 -4.13 4.86
C ARG A 115 3.38 -3.52 5.40
N ARG A 116 3.59 -3.53 6.73
CA ARG A 116 4.85 -3.06 7.34
C ARG A 116 6.05 -3.87 6.86
N ASN A 117 5.92 -5.19 6.85
CA ASN A 117 7.01 -6.07 6.42
C ASN A 117 7.33 -5.88 4.93
N TYR A 118 6.31 -5.80 4.08
CA TYR A 118 6.45 -5.53 2.65
C TYR A 118 7.16 -4.19 2.41
N TYR A 119 6.70 -3.14 3.07
CA TYR A 119 7.29 -1.80 2.94
C TYR A 119 8.75 -1.77 3.42
N GLN A 120 9.03 -2.33 4.60
CA GLN A 120 10.38 -2.43 5.14
C GLN A 120 11.32 -3.22 4.22
N TYR A 121 10.84 -4.32 3.64
CA TYR A 121 11.65 -5.17 2.78
C TYR A 121 12.10 -4.45 1.50
N TYR A 122 11.18 -3.76 0.82
CA TYR A 122 11.48 -3.11 -0.46
C TYR A 122 12.04 -1.70 -0.34
N THR A 123 11.94 -1.05 0.82
CA THR A 123 12.31 0.37 0.96
C THR A 123 13.34 0.64 2.03
N ASP A 124 13.59 -0.31 2.91
CA ASP A 124 14.39 -0.12 4.12
C ASP A 124 13.85 0.99 5.06
N GLU A 125 12.61 1.44 4.84
CA GLU A 125 11.96 2.50 5.60
C GLU A 125 10.83 1.98 6.50
N VAL A 126 10.39 2.82 7.44
CA VAL A 126 9.28 2.49 8.35
C VAL A 126 7.96 2.90 7.74
N TRP A 127 7.05 1.94 7.55
CA TRP A 127 5.71 2.20 7.06
C TRP A 127 4.94 3.18 7.96
N GLY A 128 4.44 4.27 7.38
CA GLY A 128 3.75 5.33 8.12
C GLY A 128 4.69 6.33 8.81
N ASP A 129 5.98 6.33 8.50
CA ASP A 129 6.87 7.39 8.95
C ASP A 129 6.46 8.74 8.32
N LYS A 130 6.45 9.77 9.14
CA LYS A 130 6.01 11.11 8.73
C LYS A 130 7.00 11.85 7.83
N ARG A 131 8.27 11.45 7.79
CA ARG A 131 9.36 12.21 7.17
C ARG A 131 9.16 12.44 5.67
N ASN A 132 8.52 11.50 4.98
CA ASN A 132 8.27 11.58 3.54
C ASN A 132 6.77 11.76 3.20
N LYS A 133 5.95 12.20 4.16
CA LYS A 133 4.52 12.42 3.95
C LYS A 133 4.18 13.91 3.94
N ALA A 134 3.46 14.34 2.91
CA ALA A 134 2.91 15.70 2.83
C ALA A 134 1.72 15.88 3.78
N LEU A 135 0.90 14.83 3.92
CA LEU A 135 -0.25 14.79 4.81
C LEU A 135 -0.32 13.46 5.56
N MET A 136 -0.72 13.53 6.83
CA MET A 136 -1.11 12.37 7.63
C MET A 136 -2.51 12.61 8.20
N ILE A 137 -3.50 11.85 7.74
CA ILE A 137 -4.91 12.12 8.04
C ILE A 137 -5.50 10.99 8.87
N ASN A 138 -6.04 11.35 10.05
CA ASN A 138 -6.82 10.44 10.88
C ASN A 138 -8.29 10.48 10.44
N THR A 139 -8.77 9.42 9.80
CA THR A 139 -10.16 9.32 9.35
C THR A 139 -11.14 9.05 10.49
N SER A 140 -10.69 8.69 11.68
CA SER A 140 -11.55 8.65 12.88
C SER A 140 -11.95 10.06 13.31
N ALA A 141 -11.07 11.04 13.11
CA ALA A 141 -11.35 12.44 13.45
C ALA A 141 -12.05 13.19 12.30
N ALA A 142 -11.55 13.02 11.05
CA ALA A 142 -12.02 13.78 9.90
C ALA A 142 -13.21 13.13 9.15
N GLY A 143 -13.44 11.84 9.34
CA GLY A 143 -14.27 11.05 8.44
C GLY A 143 -13.59 10.78 7.10
N VAL A 144 -14.24 9.98 6.25
CA VAL A 144 -13.71 9.71 4.89
C VAL A 144 -13.86 10.93 3.99
N ASP A 145 -15.02 11.56 4.01
CA ASP A 145 -15.30 12.75 3.18
C ASP A 145 -14.40 13.91 3.59
N GLY A 146 -14.25 14.16 4.89
CA GLY A 146 -13.32 15.17 5.38
C GLY A 146 -11.85 14.90 5.03
N ALA A 147 -11.44 13.64 4.92
CA ALA A 147 -10.11 13.30 4.43
C ALA A 147 -9.94 13.67 2.93
N VAL A 148 -10.98 13.45 2.11
CA VAL A 148 -11.02 13.89 0.71
C VAL A 148 -10.90 15.41 0.62
N ASP A 149 -11.72 16.15 1.37
CA ASP A 149 -11.71 17.62 1.40
C ASP A 149 -10.32 18.18 1.77
N LEU A 150 -9.66 17.57 2.76
CA LEU A 150 -8.31 17.97 3.17
C LEU A 150 -7.28 17.73 2.06
N ILE A 151 -7.36 16.60 1.35
CA ILE A 151 -6.47 16.32 0.22
C ILE A 151 -6.72 17.31 -0.91
N GLU A 152 -7.97 17.55 -1.30
CA GLU A 152 -8.32 18.52 -2.34
C GLU A 152 -7.85 19.93 -1.99
N ALA A 153 -8.10 20.40 -0.76
CA ALA A 153 -7.62 21.70 -0.30
C ALA A 153 -6.09 21.82 -0.40
N TYR A 154 -5.37 20.75 -0.05
CA TYR A 154 -3.92 20.73 -0.18
C TYR A 154 -3.47 20.80 -1.64
N LEU A 155 -4.11 20.04 -2.53
CA LEU A 155 -3.80 20.03 -3.97
C LEU A 155 -4.07 21.41 -4.60
N LYS A 156 -5.17 22.07 -4.24
CA LYS A 156 -5.50 23.43 -4.66
C LYS A 156 -4.46 24.44 -4.15
N MET A 157 -4.07 24.34 -2.88
CA MET A 157 -3.03 25.21 -2.31
C MET A 157 -1.67 25.06 -3.01
N LYS A 158 -1.38 23.86 -3.55
CA LYS A 158 -0.17 23.58 -4.34
C LYS A 158 -0.31 23.96 -5.82
N GLY A 159 -1.49 24.34 -6.28
CA GLY A 159 -1.78 24.64 -7.69
C GLY A 159 -1.78 23.40 -8.60
N TYR A 160 -2.05 22.23 -8.05
CA TYR A 160 -2.10 20.98 -8.81
C TYR A 160 -3.50 20.72 -9.40
N VAL A 161 -4.52 21.32 -8.84
CA VAL A 161 -5.91 21.28 -9.30
C VAL A 161 -6.55 22.65 -9.12
N GLU A 162 -7.64 22.93 -9.89
CA GLU A 162 -8.42 24.17 -9.82
C GLU A 162 -9.36 24.23 -8.59
#